data_544ffd842b6840c17cee640032ca7c2d
#
_entry.id   544ffd842b6840c17cee640032ca7c2d
#
_cell.length_a   1.000
_cell.length_b   1.000
_cell.length_c   1.000
_cell.angle_alpha   90.00
_cell.angle_beta   90.00
_cell.angle_gamma   90.00
#
_symmetry.space_group_name_H-M   'P 1'
#
loop_
_entity.id
_entity.type
_entity.pdbx_description
1 polymer ?
#
loop_
_entity_poly.entity_id
_entity_poly.type
_entity_poly.pdbx_seq_one_letter_code
_entity_poly.pdbx_strand_id
1 'polypeptide(L)'
;MGVTIFAWQLFRDRFATKVNLFRRRIIQEDAQLCVSGCGMVESTDHLFLHCQVFGQVWQLVRYWLGVCSANPLTIFEHYLQFGITSCVSKSWCSFMHLIWFASAWVIWKERKARIFHAKESTFSAYGKY
;
A
#
# COMPACT_ATOMS: atom_id res chain seq x y z
N MET A 1 -7.24 5.52 -13.87
CA MET A 1 -8.13 5.00 -12.82
C MET A 1 -8.50 6.13 -11.88
N GLY A 2 -9.78 6.34 -11.62
CA GLY A 2 -10.23 7.39 -10.71
C GLY A 2 -10.04 7.00 -9.25
N VAL A 3 -10.03 8.01 -8.37
CA VAL A 3 -9.91 7.82 -6.93
C VAL A 3 -11.00 6.89 -6.40
N THR A 4 -12.22 7.01 -6.93
CA THR A 4 -13.37 6.20 -6.50
C THR A 4 -13.12 4.70 -6.72
N ILE A 5 -12.60 4.32 -7.89
CA ILE A 5 -12.31 2.92 -8.20
C ILE A 5 -11.17 2.40 -7.32
N PHE A 6 -10.11 3.20 -7.15
CA PHE A 6 -8.99 2.86 -6.30
C PHE A 6 -9.45 2.63 -4.85
N ALA A 7 -10.25 3.55 -4.32
CA ALA A 7 -10.78 3.44 -2.95
C ALA A 7 -11.64 2.19 -2.79
N TRP A 8 -12.49 1.90 -3.77
CA TRP A 8 -13.34 0.72 -3.74
C TRP A 8 -12.50 -0.56 -3.68
N GLN A 9 -11.50 -0.66 -4.55
CA GLN A 9 -10.61 -1.83 -4.57
C GLN A 9 -9.85 -1.98 -3.27
N LEU A 10 -9.36 -0.87 -2.72
CA LEU A 10 -8.57 -0.87 -1.51
C LEU A 10 -9.39 -1.33 -0.30
N PHE A 11 -10.55 -0.70 -0.07
CA PHE A 11 -11.37 -0.98 1.10
C PHE A 11 -12.14 -2.30 0.99
N ARG A 12 -12.33 -2.82 -0.22
CA ARG A 12 -12.94 -4.13 -0.45
C ARG A 12 -11.91 -5.24 -0.58
N ASP A 13 -10.63 -4.93 -0.36
CA ASP A 13 -9.54 -5.91 -0.45
C ASP A 13 -9.53 -6.64 -1.79
N ARG A 14 -9.66 -5.85 -2.87
CA ARG A 14 -9.71 -6.39 -4.24
C ARG A 14 -8.39 -6.27 -5.00
N PHE A 15 -7.37 -5.66 -4.42
CA PHE A 15 -6.07 -5.57 -5.06
C PHE A 15 -5.40 -6.94 -5.18
N ALA A 16 -4.57 -7.08 -6.20
CA ALA A 16 -3.83 -8.32 -6.44
C ALA A 16 -2.59 -8.42 -5.55
N THR A 17 -2.78 -8.33 -4.23
CA THR A 17 -1.73 -8.65 -3.26
C THR A 17 -1.46 -10.14 -3.32
N LYS A 18 -0.31 -10.57 -2.82
CA LYS A 18 0.03 -11.99 -2.88
C LYS A 18 -0.92 -12.87 -2.08
N VAL A 19 -1.44 -12.36 -0.96
CA VAL A 19 -2.47 -13.07 -0.20
C VAL A 19 -3.74 -13.25 -1.04
N ASN A 20 -4.18 -12.19 -1.74
CA ASN A 20 -5.37 -12.29 -2.58
C ASN A 20 -5.14 -13.17 -3.81
N LEU A 21 -3.95 -13.14 -4.38
CA LEU A 21 -3.61 -14.05 -5.47
C LEU A 21 -3.63 -15.51 -5.02
N PHE A 22 -3.16 -15.78 -3.82
CA PHE A 22 -3.26 -17.13 -3.24
C PHE A 22 -4.72 -17.53 -3.03
N ARG A 23 -5.54 -16.65 -2.48
CA ARG A 23 -6.98 -16.90 -2.29
C ARG A 23 -7.70 -17.21 -3.60
N ARG A 24 -7.24 -16.60 -4.69
CA ARG A 24 -7.78 -16.84 -6.04
C ARG A 24 -7.12 -18.02 -6.74
N ARG A 25 -6.23 -18.74 -6.04
CA ARG A 25 -5.51 -19.90 -6.55
C ARG A 25 -4.63 -19.58 -7.75
N ILE A 26 -4.08 -18.36 -7.83
CA ILE A 26 -3.20 -17.93 -8.89
C ILE A 26 -1.75 -18.24 -8.55
N ILE A 27 -1.37 -18.14 -7.27
CA ILE A 27 -0.02 -18.44 -6.79
C ILE A 27 -0.11 -19.50 -5.69
N GLN A 28 1.03 -20.13 -5.39
CA GLN A 28 1.13 -21.16 -4.36
C GLN A 28 1.29 -20.56 -2.97
N GLU A 29 1.06 -21.37 -1.94
CA GLU A 29 1.09 -20.92 -0.55
C GLU A 29 2.43 -20.33 -0.16
N ASP A 30 3.54 -20.88 -0.64
CA ASP A 30 4.88 -20.41 -0.32
C ASP A 30 5.26 -19.11 -1.03
N ALA A 31 4.44 -18.65 -1.96
CA ALA A 31 4.70 -17.44 -2.74
C ALA A 31 4.02 -16.19 -2.17
N GLN A 32 3.53 -16.22 -0.93
CA GLN A 32 2.76 -15.11 -0.33
C GLN A 32 3.59 -14.01 0.31
N LEU A 33 4.92 -14.11 0.30
CA LEU A 33 5.77 -13.14 0.97
C LEU A 33 5.80 -11.80 0.23
N CYS A 34 5.89 -10.73 1.01
CA CYS A 34 5.88 -9.36 0.51
C CYS A 34 7.05 -9.11 -0.44
N VAL A 35 6.79 -8.38 -1.54
CA VAL A 35 7.79 -8.07 -2.55
C VAL A 35 8.94 -7.20 -2.00
N SER A 36 8.74 -6.54 -0.86
CA SER A 36 9.78 -5.71 -0.26
C SER A 36 10.94 -6.51 0.32
N GLY A 37 10.75 -7.82 0.49
CA GLY A 37 11.74 -8.66 1.14
C GLY A 37 11.73 -8.58 2.67
N CYS A 38 10.67 -8.02 3.26
CA CYS A 38 10.58 -7.87 4.72
C CYS A 38 10.31 -9.18 5.46
N GLY A 39 10.00 -10.26 4.73
CA GLY A 39 9.76 -11.59 5.32
C GLY A 39 8.34 -11.82 5.81
N MET A 40 7.46 -10.83 5.68
CA MET A 40 6.06 -10.94 6.12
C MET A 40 5.16 -11.28 4.94
N VAL A 41 4.00 -11.86 5.25
CA VAL A 41 2.98 -12.18 4.25
C VAL A 41 2.37 -10.89 3.71
N GLU A 42 2.19 -10.80 2.38
CA GLU A 42 1.70 -9.60 1.73
C GLU A 42 0.17 -9.57 1.70
N SER A 43 -0.43 -9.13 2.79
CA SER A 43 -1.84 -8.77 2.83
C SER A 43 -2.01 -7.30 2.46
N THR A 44 -3.24 -6.86 2.22
CA THR A 44 -3.52 -5.44 1.95
C THR A 44 -3.10 -4.57 3.14
N ASP A 45 -3.45 -4.95 4.36
CA ASP A 45 -3.08 -4.18 5.54
C ASP A 45 -1.56 -4.14 5.74
N HIS A 46 -0.86 -5.25 5.51
CA HIS A 46 0.59 -5.27 5.60
C HIS A 46 1.22 -4.37 4.55
N LEU A 47 0.82 -4.54 3.29
CA LEU A 47 1.42 -3.80 2.17
C LEU A 47 1.27 -2.30 2.33
N PHE A 48 0.08 -1.84 2.64
CA PHE A 48 -0.22 -0.41 2.67
C PHE A 48 0.04 0.24 4.03
N LEU A 49 0.18 -0.51 5.11
CA LEU A 49 0.25 0.06 6.44
C LEU A 49 1.42 -0.45 7.27
N HIS A 50 1.62 -1.77 7.33
CA HIS A 50 2.54 -2.38 8.30
C HIS A 50 3.89 -2.78 7.75
N CYS A 51 4.11 -2.75 6.44
CA CYS A 51 5.39 -3.10 5.85
C CYS A 51 6.46 -2.10 6.27
N GLN A 52 7.60 -2.59 6.74
CA GLN A 52 8.71 -1.72 7.15
C GLN A 52 9.25 -0.89 6.00
N VAL A 53 9.20 -1.40 4.79
CA VAL A 53 9.71 -0.70 3.60
C VAL A 53 8.65 0.27 3.05
N PHE A 54 7.49 -0.24 2.69
CA PHE A 54 6.45 0.58 2.06
C PHE A 54 5.78 1.52 3.06
N GLY A 55 5.69 1.13 4.32
CA GLY A 55 5.09 1.95 5.36
C GLY A 55 5.87 3.22 5.70
N GLN A 56 7.11 3.35 5.23
CA GLN A 56 7.90 4.57 5.41
C GLN A 56 7.25 5.79 4.78
N VAL A 57 6.42 5.59 3.76
CA VAL A 57 5.65 6.68 3.15
C VAL A 57 4.82 7.40 4.20
N TRP A 58 4.17 6.65 5.10
CA TRP A 58 3.34 7.25 6.14
C TRP A 58 4.16 8.02 7.17
N GLN A 59 5.36 7.55 7.49
CA GLN A 59 6.26 8.27 8.40
C GLN A 59 6.66 9.62 7.82
N LEU A 60 6.97 9.66 6.52
CA LEU A 60 7.32 10.91 5.84
C LEU A 60 6.13 11.87 5.78
N VAL A 61 4.95 11.35 5.49
CA VAL A 61 3.73 12.16 5.43
C VAL A 61 3.40 12.75 6.79
N ARG A 62 3.49 11.96 7.87
CA ARG A 62 3.26 12.44 9.23
C ARG A 62 4.26 13.52 9.62
N TYR A 63 5.51 13.31 9.30
CA TYR A 63 6.57 14.28 9.56
C TYR A 63 6.26 15.60 8.86
N TRP A 64 5.87 15.54 7.60
CA TRP A 64 5.53 16.71 6.80
C TRP A 64 4.34 17.48 7.36
N LEU A 65 3.33 16.76 7.82
CA LEU A 65 2.08 17.37 8.31
C LEU A 65 2.14 17.73 9.80
N GLY A 66 3.20 17.29 10.50
CA GLY A 66 3.32 17.52 11.93
C GLY A 66 2.31 16.74 12.76
N VAL A 67 1.84 15.59 12.26
CA VAL A 67 0.85 14.75 12.94
C VAL A 67 1.55 13.55 13.56
N CYS A 68 1.24 13.28 14.83
CA CYS A 68 1.70 12.09 15.54
C CYS A 68 0.52 11.19 15.82
N SER A 69 0.59 9.95 15.32
CA SER A 69 -0.43 8.95 15.59
C SER A 69 0.16 7.55 15.44
N ALA A 70 -0.38 6.59 16.20
CA ALA A 70 0.02 5.20 16.05
C ALA A 70 -0.73 4.56 14.90
N ASN A 71 -0.11 3.57 14.25
CA ASN A 71 -0.77 2.83 13.18
C ASN A 71 -1.83 1.89 13.76
N PRO A 72 -3.08 1.98 13.31
CA PRO A 72 -4.09 0.98 13.66
C PRO A 72 -3.84 -0.33 12.91
N LEU A 73 -4.68 -1.34 13.17
CA LEU A 73 -4.50 -2.66 12.58
C LEU A 73 -4.93 -2.74 11.12
N THR A 74 -5.95 -1.96 10.71
CA THR A 74 -6.49 -2.05 9.36
C THR A 74 -6.29 -0.76 8.59
N ILE A 75 -6.27 -0.89 7.27
CA ILE A 75 -6.11 0.25 6.37
C ILE A 75 -7.33 1.20 6.44
N PHE A 76 -8.53 0.66 6.64
CA PHE A 76 -9.73 1.47 6.75
C PHE A 76 -9.71 2.32 8.02
N GLU A 77 -9.29 1.74 9.14
CA GLU A 77 -9.12 2.49 10.39
C GLU A 77 -8.09 3.61 10.24
N HIS A 78 -7.01 3.35 9.52
CA HIS A 78 -5.98 4.36 9.27
C HIS A 78 -6.55 5.52 8.43
N TYR A 79 -7.35 5.20 7.42
CA TYR A 79 -8.01 6.22 6.62
C TYR A 79 -8.94 7.09 7.47
N LEU A 80 -9.77 6.49 8.31
CA LEU A 80 -10.68 7.22 9.19
C LEU A 80 -9.92 8.08 10.19
N GLN A 81 -8.90 7.51 10.84
CA GLN A 81 -8.08 8.22 11.82
C GLN A 81 -7.40 9.45 11.20
N PHE A 82 -6.88 9.29 9.98
CA PHE A 82 -6.16 10.35 9.28
C PHE A 82 -7.05 11.56 9.02
N GLY A 83 -8.28 11.32 8.61
CA GLY A 83 -9.25 12.40 8.37
C GLY A 83 -9.74 13.04 9.65
N ILE A 84 -10.10 12.23 10.65
CA ILE A 84 -10.71 12.72 11.91
C ILE A 84 -9.70 13.51 12.75
N THR A 85 -8.50 12.97 12.93
CA THR A 85 -7.47 13.57 13.80
C THR A 85 -7.04 14.95 13.30
N SER A 86 -7.10 15.18 11.99
CA SER A 86 -6.61 16.40 11.37
C SER A 86 -7.73 17.33 10.93
N CYS A 87 -8.99 17.04 11.28
CA CYS A 87 -10.15 17.74 10.76
C CYS A 87 -10.39 19.05 11.52
N VAL A 88 -9.81 20.15 11.00
CA VAL A 88 -10.04 21.50 11.50
C VAL A 88 -11.21 22.15 10.74
N SER A 89 -11.33 21.86 9.46
CA SER A 89 -12.41 22.36 8.61
C SER A 89 -12.74 21.31 7.55
N LYS A 90 -13.88 21.47 6.89
CA LYS A 90 -14.31 20.56 5.82
C LYS A 90 -13.28 20.53 4.68
N SER A 91 -12.76 21.67 4.30
CA SER A 91 -11.74 21.76 3.25
C SER A 91 -10.46 21.04 3.65
N TRP A 92 -10.06 21.18 4.92
CA TRP A 92 -8.86 20.52 5.43
C TRP A 92 -9.04 19.01 5.45
N CYS A 93 -10.22 18.51 5.87
CA CYS A 93 -10.51 17.08 5.86
C CYS A 93 -10.43 16.51 4.44
N SER A 94 -10.99 17.20 3.45
CA SER A 94 -10.92 16.78 2.05
C SER A 94 -9.49 16.75 1.56
N PHE A 95 -8.69 17.73 1.91
CA PHE A 95 -7.28 17.79 1.56
C PHE A 95 -6.51 16.61 2.16
N MET A 96 -6.76 16.31 3.44
CA MET A 96 -6.11 15.20 4.13
C MET A 96 -6.48 13.84 3.51
N HIS A 97 -7.73 13.68 3.09
CA HIS A 97 -8.16 12.47 2.41
C HIS A 97 -7.46 12.31 1.05
N LEU A 98 -7.28 13.39 0.32
CA LEU A 98 -6.54 13.38 -0.95
C LEU A 98 -5.08 12.99 -0.74
N ILE A 99 -4.43 13.51 0.29
CA ILE A 99 -3.07 13.13 0.65
C ILE A 99 -3.01 11.66 1.00
N TRP A 100 -4.00 11.16 1.73
CA TRP A 100 -4.05 9.75 2.12
C TRP A 100 -4.13 8.85 0.87
N PHE A 101 -5.03 9.16 -0.06
CA PHE A 101 -5.17 8.38 -1.30
C PHE A 101 -3.92 8.48 -2.17
N ALA A 102 -3.32 9.66 -2.27
CA ALA A 102 -2.08 9.84 -3.02
C ALA A 102 -0.94 8.99 -2.42
N SER A 103 -0.83 8.94 -1.11
CA SER A 103 0.18 8.14 -0.41
C SER A 103 -0.04 6.65 -0.65
N ALA A 104 -1.27 6.18 -0.54
CA ALA A 104 -1.61 4.79 -0.82
C ALA A 104 -1.32 4.44 -2.28
N TRP A 105 -1.62 5.35 -3.20
CA TRP A 105 -1.32 5.18 -4.63
C TRP A 105 0.18 5.05 -4.88
N VAL A 106 1.00 5.85 -4.20
CA VAL A 106 2.47 5.78 -4.30
C VAL A 106 2.96 4.40 -3.84
N ILE A 107 2.43 3.89 -2.74
CA ILE A 107 2.79 2.55 -2.25
C ILE A 107 2.47 1.49 -3.31
N TRP A 108 1.28 1.54 -3.89
CA TRP A 108 0.88 0.57 -4.91
C TRP A 108 1.75 0.66 -6.16
N LYS A 109 2.05 1.86 -6.62
CA LYS A 109 2.93 2.08 -7.76
C LYS A 109 4.33 1.54 -7.51
N GLU A 110 4.87 1.81 -6.33
CA GLU A 110 6.21 1.34 -5.96
C GLU A 110 6.26 -0.18 -5.91
N ARG A 111 5.24 -0.80 -5.35
CA ARG A 111 5.13 -2.25 -5.30
C ARG A 111 5.11 -2.84 -6.72
N LYS A 112 4.31 -2.27 -7.60
CA LYS A 112 4.24 -2.71 -9.00
C LYS A 112 5.57 -2.53 -9.72
N ALA A 113 6.25 -1.41 -9.49
CA ALA A 113 7.55 -1.14 -10.07
C ALA A 113 8.59 -2.18 -9.63
N ARG A 114 8.59 -2.57 -8.36
CA ARG A 114 9.50 -3.60 -7.86
C ARG A 114 9.25 -4.96 -8.50
N ILE A 115 8.00 -5.33 -8.69
CA ILE A 115 7.65 -6.58 -9.40
C ILE A 115 8.14 -6.51 -10.83
N PHE A 116 7.91 -5.40 -11.51
CA PHE A 116 8.32 -5.20 -12.90
C PHE A 116 9.84 -5.28 -13.04
N HIS A 117 10.59 -4.61 -12.17
CA HIS A 117 12.05 -4.62 -12.20
C HIS A 117 12.61 -6.02 -11.92
N ALA A 118 12.00 -6.77 -11.00
CA ALA A 118 12.42 -8.14 -10.73
C ALA A 118 12.26 -9.01 -11.96
N LYS A 119 11.12 -8.90 -12.67
CA LYS A 119 10.88 -9.64 -13.92
C LYS A 119 11.85 -9.23 -15.01
N GLU A 120 12.10 -7.92 -15.14
CA GLU A 120 13.02 -7.38 -16.14
C GLU A 120 14.45 -7.86 -15.89
N SER A 121 14.90 -7.83 -14.64
CA SER A 121 16.22 -8.33 -14.26
C SER A 121 16.37 -9.82 -14.57
N THR A 122 15.35 -10.61 -14.27
CA THR A 122 15.34 -12.04 -14.58
C THR A 122 15.42 -12.26 -16.10
N PHE A 123 14.62 -11.54 -16.85
CA PHE A 123 14.61 -11.62 -18.31
C PHE A 123 15.97 -11.22 -18.88
N SER A 124 16.57 -10.14 -18.42
CA SER A 124 17.88 -9.70 -18.86
C SER A 124 18.96 -10.73 -18.59
N ALA A 125 18.90 -11.38 -17.42
CA ALA A 125 19.86 -12.43 -17.07
C ALA A 125 19.76 -13.63 -18.03
N TYR A 126 18.56 -14.02 -18.40
CA TYR A 126 18.35 -15.09 -19.37
C TYR A 126 18.68 -14.65 -20.79
N GLY A 127 18.42 -13.40 -21.13
CA GLY A 127 18.67 -12.85 -22.46
C GLY A 127 20.13 -12.72 -22.84
N LYS A 128 21.04 -12.79 -21.86
CA LYS A 128 22.50 -12.72 -22.09
C LYS A 128 23.09 -14.04 -22.54
N TYR A 129 22.38 -15.11 -22.41
CA TYR A 129 22.83 -16.44 -22.76
C TYR A 129 21.99 -17.03 -23.87
#